data_87f94509787985f8c8d8f3344e281aaa
#
_entry.id   87f94509787985f8c8d8f3344e281aaa
#
_cell.length_a   1.000
_cell.length_b   1.000
_cell.length_c   1.000
_cell.angle_alpha   90.00
_cell.angle_beta   90.00
_cell.angle_gamma   90.00
#
_symmetry.space_group_name_H-M   'P 1'
#
loop_
_entity.id
_entity.type
_entity.pdbx_description
1 polymer ?
#
loop_
_entity_poly.entity_id
_entity_poly.type
_entity_poly.pdbx_seq_one_letter_code
_entity_poly.pdbx_strand_id
1 'polypeptide(L)'
;MGVEVGGGIKTVSQTIAAFESNYPRPVATLWRSPINDMLQTTHLSVVNQDFQYDALFGYGFLTLMDLIMGTYPVEGEGDKITDALISALDFDPQQVRSDSAAIKAAVEGSTEADLLAAAASGSGALGSCVAEIKSRNPYFHTRPGSVGLLSIMDSVNVPTDKPSIERWAEPFGYRTRPLENMSGLLKEYRDKIANAMQMMKAMEIREKKRMADALEEKAKAAQEKAEKDEAA
;
A
#
# COMPACT_ATOMS: atom_id res chain seq x y z
N MET A 1 -25.61 23.42 25.29
CA MET A 1 -26.34 23.21 24.04
C MET A 1 -25.33 22.58 23.07
N GLY A 2 -25.35 21.25 22.97
CA GLY A 2 -24.50 20.53 22.04
C GLY A 2 -25.07 20.68 20.62
N VAL A 3 -24.26 21.16 19.69
CA VAL A 3 -24.59 21.11 18.27
C VAL A 3 -24.47 19.65 17.87
N GLU A 4 -25.60 18.96 17.71
CA GLU A 4 -25.66 17.72 16.95
C GLU A 4 -25.20 18.06 15.51
N VAL A 5 -23.97 17.73 15.20
CA VAL A 5 -23.51 17.68 13.80
C VAL A 5 -24.24 16.49 13.19
N GLY A 6 -25.28 16.77 12.41
CA GLY A 6 -26.07 15.76 11.73
C GLY A 6 -25.18 14.77 10.99
N GLY A 7 -25.63 13.51 10.90
CA GLY A 7 -24.94 12.41 10.26
C GLY A 7 -24.64 12.65 8.78
N GLY A 8 -23.71 13.55 8.50
CA GLY A 8 -23.21 13.86 7.18
C GLY A 8 -22.04 12.93 6.81
N ILE A 9 -21.86 12.71 5.54
CA ILE A 9 -20.71 11.97 4.98
C ILE A 9 -19.42 12.61 5.50
N LYS A 10 -18.52 11.79 6.05
CA LYS A 10 -17.19 12.21 6.52
C LYS A 10 -16.43 12.91 5.41
N THR A 11 -15.85 14.05 5.69
CA THR A 11 -15.03 14.80 4.73
C THR A 11 -13.60 14.30 4.69
N VAL A 12 -12.88 14.59 3.60
CA VAL A 12 -11.44 14.30 3.49
C VAL A 12 -10.66 14.90 4.66
N SER A 13 -10.97 16.15 5.05
CA SER A 13 -10.30 16.81 6.18
C SER A 13 -10.55 16.11 7.52
N GLN A 14 -11.75 15.59 7.74
CA GLN A 14 -12.06 14.80 8.94
C GLN A 14 -11.31 13.46 8.94
N THR A 15 -11.16 12.83 7.79
CA THR A 15 -10.38 11.58 7.67
C THR A 15 -8.89 11.82 7.90
N ILE A 16 -8.34 12.94 7.38
CA ILE A 16 -6.95 13.34 7.66
C ILE A 16 -6.76 13.60 9.15
N ALA A 17 -7.66 14.36 9.79
CA ALA A 17 -7.60 14.63 11.23
C ALA A 17 -7.71 13.34 12.07
N ALA A 18 -8.54 12.37 11.66
CA ALA A 18 -8.63 11.07 12.30
C ALA A 18 -7.33 10.29 12.16
N PHE A 19 -6.70 10.30 10.98
CA PHE A 19 -5.38 9.67 10.78
C PHE A 19 -4.32 10.31 11.69
N GLU A 20 -4.22 11.62 11.73
CA GLU A 20 -3.27 12.34 12.59
C GLU A 20 -3.51 12.06 14.09
N SER A 21 -4.77 11.90 14.49
CA SER A 21 -5.13 11.49 15.86
C SER A 21 -4.71 10.05 16.17
N ASN A 22 -4.91 9.13 15.22
CA ASN A 22 -4.56 7.71 15.38
C ASN A 22 -3.04 7.48 15.32
N TYR A 23 -2.32 8.33 14.59
CA TYR A 23 -0.86 8.31 14.48
C TYR A 23 -0.28 9.72 14.75
N PRO A 24 -0.11 10.11 16.02
CA PRO A 24 0.31 11.47 16.41
C PRO A 24 1.80 11.74 16.23
N ARG A 25 2.52 10.89 15.51
CA ARG A 25 3.96 11.03 15.20
C ARG A 25 4.14 11.62 13.80
N PRO A 26 5.24 12.37 13.58
CA PRO A 26 5.51 12.87 12.24
C PRO A 26 5.85 11.72 11.29
N VAL A 27 5.14 11.66 10.17
CA VAL A 27 5.47 10.77 9.05
C VAL A 27 6.76 11.26 8.38
N ALA A 28 7.66 10.33 8.03
CA ALA A 28 8.89 10.65 7.31
C ALA A 28 8.60 11.38 5.99
N THR A 29 9.38 12.40 5.67
CA THR A 29 9.06 13.40 4.63
C THR A 29 8.75 12.79 3.27
N LEU A 30 9.51 11.78 2.84
CA LEU A 30 9.31 11.13 1.54
C LEU A 30 8.01 10.31 1.46
N TRP A 31 7.47 9.86 2.59
CA TRP A 31 6.25 9.04 2.65
C TRP A 31 4.98 9.85 2.87
N ARG A 32 5.08 11.15 3.21
CA ARG A 32 3.90 12.02 3.44
C ARG A 32 3.00 12.08 2.21
N SER A 33 3.58 12.30 1.04
CA SER A 33 2.80 12.41 -0.20
C SER A 33 2.11 11.09 -0.59
N PRO A 34 2.80 9.94 -0.65
CA PRO A 34 2.14 8.65 -0.92
C PRO A 34 1.05 8.29 0.08
N ILE A 35 1.27 8.53 1.38
CA ILE A 35 0.28 8.25 2.42
C ILE A 35 -0.94 9.15 2.28
N ASN A 36 -0.75 10.45 2.05
CA ASN A 36 -1.85 11.38 1.83
C ASN A 36 -2.64 11.03 0.55
N ASP A 37 -1.97 10.67 -0.54
CA ASP A 37 -2.64 10.24 -1.78
C ASP A 37 -3.46 8.97 -1.52
N MET A 38 -2.89 7.98 -0.82
CA MET A 38 -3.57 6.75 -0.45
C MET A 38 -4.81 7.03 0.41
N LEU A 39 -4.67 7.88 1.44
CA LEU A 39 -5.76 8.28 2.32
C LEU A 39 -6.90 8.96 1.55
N GLN A 40 -6.58 9.97 0.76
CA GLN A 40 -7.57 10.76 0.02
C GLN A 40 -8.28 9.94 -1.05
N THR A 41 -7.54 9.18 -1.85
CA THR A 41 -8.12 8.39 -2.94
C THR A 41 -8.98 7.24 -2.41
N THR A 42 -8.57 6.62 -1.30
CA THR A 42 -9.37 5.57 -0.66
C THR A 42 -10.60 6.16 0.01
N HIS A 43 -10.46 7.30 0.70
CA HIS A 43 -11.59 8.01 1.29
C HIS A 43 -12.68 8.33 0.26
N LEU A 44 -12.31 8.88 -0.90
CA LEU A 44 -13.26 9.18 -1.98
C LEU A 44 -13.99 7.94 -2.51
N SER A 45 -13.34 6.78 -2.45
CA SER A 45 -13.99 5.51 -2.78
C SER A 45 -14.97 5.07 -1.68
N VAL A 46 -14.54 5.14 -0.42
CA VAL A 46 -15.31 4.66 0.74
C VAL A 46 -16.58 5.47 1.01
N VAL A 47 -16.54 6.78 0.78
CA VAL A 47 -17.72 7.65 0.97
C VAL A 47 -18.72 7.61 -0.20
N ASN A 48 -18.39 6.87 -1.27
CA ASN A 48 -19.32 6.68 -2.38
C ASN A 48 -20.49 5.80 -1.94
N GLN A 49 -21.71 6.18 -2.29
CA GLN A 49 -22.93 5.46 -1.90
C GLN A 49 -22.98 4.00 -2.39
N ASP A 50 -22.30 3.71 -3.50
CA ASP A 50 -22.25 2.37 -4.10
C ASP A 50 -21.09 1.53 -3.54
N PHE A 51 -20.25 2.09 -2.66
CA PHE A 51 -19.15 1.37 -2.05
C PHE A 51 -19.66 0.36 -1.02
N GLN A 52 -19.18 -0.84 -1.14
CA GLN A 52 -19.30 -1.89 -0.11
C GLN A 52 -17.94 -2.55 0.05
N TYR A 53 -17.50 -2.67 1.29
CA TYR A 53 -16.26 -3.37 1.60
C TYR A 53 -16.32 -4.84 1.15
N ASP A 54 -15.21 -5.38 0.68
CA ASP A 54 -14.99 -6.79 0.42
C ASP A 54 -13.54 -7.18 0.73
N ALA A 55 -13.28 -8.49 0.88
CA ALA A 55 -11.97 -9.00 1.24
C ALA A 55 -10.89 -8.69 0.17
N LEU A 56 -11.28 -8.59 -1.10
CA LEU A 56 -10.35 -8.25 -2.18
C LEU A 56 -9.92 -6.78 -2.13
N PHE A 57 -10.83 -5.89 -1.70
CA PHE A 57 -10.47 -4.51 -1.36
C PHE A 57 -9.44 -4.47 -0.23
N GLY A 58 -9.70 -5.21 0.88
CA GLY A 58 -8.78 -5.28 2.03
C GLY A 58 -7.40 -5.81 1.63
N TYR A 59 -7.36 -6.90 0.86
CA TYR A 59 -6.12 -7.49 0.35
C TYR A 59 -5.33 -6.51 -0.53
N GLY A 60 -5.99 -5.86 -1.48
CA GLY A 60 -5.34 -4.89 -2.36
C GLY A 60 -4.91 -3.61 -1.63
N PHE A 61 -5.67 -3.17 -0.62
CA PHE A 61 -5.27 -2.03 0.23
C PHE A 61 -3.97 -2.33 0.98
N LEU A 62 -3.89 -3.49 1.64
CA LEU A 62 -2.66 -3.89 2.34
C LEU A 62 -1.50 -4.11 1.38
N THR A 63 -1.74 -4.68 0.20
CA THR A 63 -0.71 -4.82 -0.84
C THR A 63 -0.13 -3.46 -1.27
N LEU A 64 -0.97 -2.43 -1.43
CA LEU A 64 -0.50 -1.06 -1.70
C LEU A 64 0.26 -0.47 -0.53
N MET A 65 -0.22 -0.69 0.69
CA MET A 65 0.48 -0.21 1.89
C MET A 65 1.84 -0.90 2.06
N ASP A 66 1.94 -2.21 1.83
CA ASP A 66 3.21 -2.95 1.86
C ASP A 66 4.19 -2.39 0.82
N LEU A 67 3.71 -2.07 -0.39
CA LEU A 67 4.53 -1.44 -1.42
C LEU A 67 5.06 -0.06 -0.99
N ILE A 68 4.22 0.76 -0.36
CA ILE A 68 4.58 2.11 0.11
C ILE A 68 5.48 2.02 1.36
N MET A 69 5.14 1.16 2.32
CA MET A 69 5.81 1.07 3.63
C MET A 69 7.02 0.14 3.65
N GLY A 70 7.20 -0.73 2.66
CA GLY A 70 8.29 -1.71 2.61
C GLY A 70 9.71 -1.11 2.72
N THR A 71 9.83 0.20 2.53
CA THR A 71 11.08 0.96 2.65
C THR A 71 11.03 2.06 3.71
N TYR A 72 10.00 2.03 4.58
CA TYR A 72 9.88 3.03 5.64
C TYR A 72 11.08 2.97 6.60
N PRO A 73 11.70 4.12 6.94
CA PRO A 73 13.00 4.12 7.59
C PRO A 73 13.00 3.68 9.06
N VAL A 74 11.82 3.54 9.66
CA VAL A 74 11.68 3.16 11.07
C VAL A 74 10.94 1.82 11.14
N GLU A 75 11.62 0.81 11.64
CA GLU A 75 11.08 -0.55 11.79
C GLU A 75 9.81 -0.58 12.64
N GLY A 76 8.80 -1.31 12.21
CA GLY A 76 7.51 -1.47 12.90
C GLY A 76 6.58 -0.25 12.84
N GLU A 77 7.04 0.92 12.35
CA GLU A 77 6.16 2.09 12.22
C GLU A 77 5.26 2.00 10.98
N GLY A 78 5.68 1.28 9.95
CA GLY A 78 4.87 1.06 8.75
C GLY A 78 3.52 0.40 9.05
N ASP A 79 3.51 -0.63 9.90
CA ASP A 79 2.27 -1.28 10.35
C ASP A 79 1.37 -0.35 11.14
N LYS A 80 1.92 0.45 12.05
CA LYS A 80 1.15 1.42 12.84
C LYS A 80 0.52 2.51 11.96
N ILE A 81 1.24 2.98 10.95
CA ILE A 81 0.72 3.93 9.96
C ILE A 81 -0.41 3.29 9.17
N THR A 82 -0.24 2.04 8.73
CA THR A 82 -1.25 1.29 8.00
C THR A 82 -2.52 1.11 8.84
N ASP A 83 -2.41 0.69 10.10
CA ASP A 83 -3.54 0.52 11.00
C ASP A 83 -4.24 1.86 11.31
N ALA A 84 -3.47 2.93 11.47
CA ALA A 84 -4.02 4.27 11.66
C ALA A 84 -4.81 4.76 10.43
N LEU A 85 -4.34 4.44 9.21
CA LEU A 85 -5.05 4.72 7.96
C LEU A 85 -6.36 3.95 7.85
N ILE A 86 -6.33 2.64 8.12
CA ILE A 86 -7.51 1.78 8.11
C ILE A 86 -8.57 2.31 9.08
N SER A 87 -8.15 2.62 10.32
CA SER A 87 -9.05 3.17 11.35
C SER A 87 -9.57 4.56 10.97
N ALA A 88 -8.77 5.40 10.30
CA ALA A 88 -9.22 6.70 9.81
C ALA A 88 -10.27 6.61 8.69
N LEU A 89 -10.33 5.49 7.99
CA LEU A 89 -11.33 5.15 6.97
C LEU A 89 -12.55 4.44 7.56
N ASP A 90 -12.67 4.37 8.90
CA ASP A 90 -13.74 3.72 9.64
C ASP A 90 -13.81 2.18 9.46
N PHE A 91 -12.68 1.53 9.15
CA PHE A 91 -12.55 0.08 9.15
C PHE A 91 -11.83 -0.42 10.41
N ASP A 92 -12.08 -1.68 10.75
CA ASP A 92 -11.31 -2.39 11.77
C ASP A 92 -10.01 -2.96 11.18
N PRO A 93 -8.82 -2.54 11.65
CA PRO A 93 -7.55 -3.06 11.16
C PRO A 93 -7.40 -4.59 11.29
N GLN A 94 -7.95 -5.18 12.35
CA GLN A 94 -7.88 -6.62 12.57
C GLN A 94 -8.73 -7.38 11.54
N GLN A 95 -9.91 -6.87 11.24
CA GLN A 95 -10.78 -7.45 10.21
C GLN A 95 -10.12 -7.37 8.83
N VAL A 96 -9.60 -6.20 8.45
CA VAL A 96 -8.92 -5.99 7.15
C VAL A 96 -7.72 -6.93 7.02
N ARG A 97 -6.91 -7.08 8.08
CA ARG A 97 -5.75 -8.00 8.08
C ARG A 97 -6.18 -9.47 8.00
N SER A 98 -7.24 -9.85 8.72
CA SER A 98 -7.81 -11.20 8.69
C SER A 98 -8.33 -11.57 7.30
N ASP A 99 -9.10 -10.68 6.68
CA ASP A 99 -9.65 -10.88 5.34
C ASP A 99 -8.54 -10.97 4.29
N SER A 100 -7.54 -10.11 4.38
CA SER A 100 -6.37 -10.14 3.52
C SER A 100 -5.58 -11.44 3.67
N ALA A 101 -5.39 -11.92 4.90
CA ALA A 101 -4.71 -13.19 5.18
C ALA A 101 -5.48 -14.37 4.61
N ALA A 102 -6.82 -14.36 4.68
CA ALA A 102 -7.67 -15.40 4.10
C ALA A 102 -7.57 -15.45 2.57
N ILE A 103 -7.55 -14.29 1.89
CA ILE A 103 -7.32 -14.22 0.44
C ILE A 103 -5.92 -14.72 0.10
N LYS A 104 -4.89 -14.25 0.81
CA LYS A 104 -3.51 -14.66 0.60
C LYS A 104 -3.34 -16.18 0.73
N ALA A 105 -3.90 -16.78 1.79
CA ALA A 105 -3.87 -18.23 2.01
C ALA A 105 -4.61 -19.03 0.92
N ALA A 106 -5.71 -18.47 0.38
CA ALA A 106 -6.45 -19.10 -0.73
C ALA A 106 -5.68 -19.07 -2.05
N VAL A 107 -4.77 -18.12 -2.21
CA VAL A 107 -3.97 -17.93 -3.44
C VAL A 107 -2.63 -18.68 -3.35
N GLU A 108 -2.06 -18.81 -2.16
CA GLU A 108 -0.77 -19.46 -1.95
C GLU A 108 -0.78 -20.92 -2.40
N GLY A 109 0.15 -21.27 -3.28
CA GLY A 109 0.26 -22.62 -3.86
C GLY A 109 -0.81 -23.01 -4.89
N SER A 110 -1.75 -22.10 -5.19
CA SER A 110 -2.77 -22.32 -6.22
C SER A 110 -2.22 -22.07 -7.62
N THR A 111 -2.83 -22.75 -8.60
CA THR A 111 -2.60 -22.48 -10.03
C THR A 111 -3.63 -21.49 -10.58
N GLU A 112 -3.38 -20.93 -11.77
CA GLU A 112 -4.38 -20.09 -12.46
C GLU A 112 -5.72 -20.82 -12.60
N ALA A 113 -5.70 -22.10 -12.94
CA ALA A 113 -6.92 -22.90 -13.11
C ALA A 113 -7.71 -23.06 -11.81
N ASP A 114 -7.01 -23.24 -10.68
CA ASP A 114 -7.65 -23.36 -9.36
C ASP A 114 -8.34 -22.04 -8.95
N LEU A 115 -7.70 -20.91 -9.20
CA LEU A 115 -8.28 -19.59 -8.86
C LEU A 115 -9.49 -19.25 -9.74
N LEU A 116 -9.43 -19.54 -11.03
CA LEU A 116 -10.57 -19.36 -11.94
C LEU A 116 -11.71 -20.29 -11.57
N ALA A 117 -11.42 -21.55 -11.18
CA ALA A 117 -12.43 -22.50 -10.69
C ALA A 117 -13.07 -22.04 -9.37
N ALA A 118 -12.28 -21.52 -8.43
CA ALA A 118 -12.78 -20.94 -7.19
C ALA A 118 -13.70 -19.73 -7.45
N ALA A 119 -13.30 -18.83 -8.36
CA ALA A 119 -14.11 -17.68 -8.76
C ALA A 119 -15.43 -18.09 -9.43
N ALA A 120 -15.43 -19.19 -10.19
CA ALA A 120 -16.64 -19.72 -10.85
C ALA A 120 -17.59 -20.44 -9.88
N SER A 121 -17.03 -21.24 -8.95
CA SER A 121 -17.81 -22.05 -8.03
C SER A 121 -18.29 -21.32 -6.77
N GLY A 122 -17.67 -20.16 -6.44
CA GLY A 122 -17.91 -19.46 -5.18
C GLY A 122 -17.31 -20.17 -3.95
N SER A 123 -16.34 -21.09 -4.15
CA SER A 123 -15.78 -21.92 -3.08
C SER A 123 -14.58 -21.26 -2.42
N GLY A 124 -14.43 -21.48 -1.10
CA GLY A 124 -13.33 -20.93 -0.30
C GLY A 124 -13.43 -19.41 -0.12
N ALA A 125 -12.43 -18.82 0.54
CA ALA A 125 -12.43 -17.39 0.86
C ALA A 125 -12.46 -16.51 -0.41
N LEU A 126 -11.63 -16.84 -1.40
CA LEU A 126 -11.60 -16.12 -2.67
C LEU A 126 -12.91 -16.25 -3.45
N GLY A 127 -13.41 -17.48 -3.61
CA GLY A 127 -14.66 -17.73 -4.35
C GLY A 127 -15.86 -17.05 -3.70
N SER A 128 -15.97 -17.10 -2.37
CA SER A 128 -17.03 -16.42 -1.62
C SER A 128 -16.97 -14.89 -1.82
N CYS A 129 -15.78 -14.31 -1.75
CA CYS A 129 -15.57 -12.90 -2.02
C CYS A 129 -16.00 -12.54 -3.46
N VAL A 130 -15.59 -13.32 -4.44
CA VAL A 130 -15.99 -13.11 -5.85
C VAL A 130 -17.50 -13.23 -6.04
N ALA A 131 -18.14 -14.21 -5.41
CA ALA A 131 -19.60 -14.37 -5.48
C ALA A 131 -20.32 -13.14 -4.89
N GLU A 132 -19.80 -12.60 -3.79
CA GLU A 132 -20.31 -11.35 -3.19
C GLU A 132 -20.14 -10.17 -4.15
N ILE A 133 -18.95 -9.97 -4.73
CA ILE A 133 -18.68 -8.93 -5.74
C ILE A 133 -19.66 -9.04 -6.90
N LYS A 134 -19.87 -10.23 -7.44
CA LYS A 134 -20.78 -10.48 -8.58
C LYS A 134 -22.26 -10.29 -8.24
N SER A 135 -22.63 -10.42 -6.97
CA SER A 135 -24.01 -10.15 -6.51
C SER A 135 -24.36 -8.65 -6.52
N ARG A 136 -23.35 -7.78 -6.53
CA ARG A 136 -23.51 -6.31 -6.56
C ARG A 136 -23.63 -5.83 -8.01
N ASN A 137 -24.75 -5.22 -8.37
CA ASN A 137 -24.96 -4.72 -9.72
C ASN A 137 -25.58 -3.29 -9.69
N PRO A 138 -24.81 -2.25 -10.04
CA PRO A 138 -23.42 -2.30 -10.50
C PRO A 138 -22.41 -2.49 -9.36
N TYR A 139 -21.31 -3.21 -9.63
CA TYR A 139 -20.17 -3.27 -8.72
C TYR A 139 -19.33 -1.98 -8.82
N PHE A 140 -19.03 -1.37 -7.69
CA PHE A 140 -18.21 -0.17 -7.61
C PHE A 140 -16.72 -0.52 -7.57
N HIS A 141 -16.03 -0.30 -8.69
CA HIS A 141 -14.60 -0.60 -8.82
C HIS A 141 -13.75 0.40 -8.04
N THR A 142 -12.96 -0.10 -7.11
CA THR A 142 -11.99 0.68 -6.33
C THR A 142 -10.56 0.43 -6.81
N ARG A 143 -9.64 1.36 -6.52
CA ARG A 143 -8.21 1.14 -6.77
C ARG A 143 -7.67 -0.03 -5.95
N PRO A 144 -7.91 -0.12 -4.62
CA PRO A 144 -7.47 -1.28 -3.83
C PRO A 144 -8.01 -2.60 -4.37
N GLY A 145 -9.29 -2.73 -4.67
CA GLY A 145 -9.85 -3.96 -5.22
C GLY A 145 -9.22 -4.37 -6.55
N SER A 146 -8.95 -3.40 -7.44
CA SER A 146 -8.24 -3.66 -8.70
C SER A 146 -6.81 -4.13 -8.47
N VAL A 147 -6.08 -3.53 -7.51
CA VAL A 147 -4.73 -3.98 -7.13
C VAL A 147 -4.77 -5.38 -6.53
N GLY A 148 -5.78 -5.69 -5.71
CA GLY A 148 -5.98 -7.03 -5.17
C GLY A 148 -6.04 -8.09 -6.27
N LEU A 149 -6.88 -7.87 -7.28
CA LEU A 149 -7.00 -8.81 -8.41
C LEU A 149 -5.69 -8.91 -9.22
N LEU A 150 -5.06 -7.78 -9.55
CA LEU A 150 -3.78 -7.77 -10.29
C LEU A 150 -2.66 -8.47 -9.51
N SER A 151 -2.65 -8.35 -8.18
CA SER A 151 -1.68 -9.03 -7.32
C SER A 151 -1.91 -10.53 -7.24
N ILE A 152 -3.15 -10.97 -7.32
CA ILE A 152 -3.49 -12.41 -7.45
C ILE A 152 -2.98 -12.94 -8.79
N MET A 153 -3.20 -12.22 -9.90
CA MET A 153 -2.64 -12.61 -11.21
C MET A 153 -1.12 -12.74 -11.18
N ASP A 154 -0.44 -11.76 -10.57
CA ASP A 154 1.03 -11.71 -10.43
C ASP A 154 1.55 -12.92 -9.62
N SER A 155 0.84 -13.32 -8.55
CA SER A 155 1.24 -14.44 -7.70
C SER A 155 1.24 -15.81 -8.39
N VAL A 156 0.44 -15.97 -9.44
CA VAL A 156 0.39 -17.18 -10.29
C VAL A 156 1.09 -16.97 -11.63
N ASN A 157 1.96 -15.96 -11.74
CA ASN A 157 2.73 -15.60 -12.91
C ASN A 157 1.89 -15.33 -14.18
N VAL A 158 0.67 -14.85 -14.02
CA VAL A 158 -0.16 -14.39 -15.14
C VAL A 158 0.22 -12.94 -15.46
N PRO A 159 0.66 -12.64 -16.69
CA PRO A 159 1.03 -11.27 -17.05
C PRO A 159 -0.20 -10.35 -17.00
N THR A 160 0.04 -9.09 -16.58
CA THR A 160 -1.01 -8.07 -16.53
C THR A 160 -1.13 -7.32 -17.86
N ASP A 161 -1.05 -8.07 -18.98
CA ASP A 161 -1.32 -7.57 -20.31
C ASP A 161 -2.83 -7.59 -20.64
N LYS A 162 -3.22 -6.91 -21.70
CA LYS A 162 -4.63 -6.77 -22.05
C LYS A 162 -5.36 -8.11 -22.22
N PRO A 163 -4.84 -9.12 -22.98
CA PRO A 163 -5.53 -10.40 -23.14
C PRO A 163 -5.74 -11.15 -21.82
N SER A 164 -4.75 -11.11 -20.95
CA SER A 164 -4.85 -11.75 -19.63
C SER A 164 -5.84 -11.04 -18.72
N ILE A 165 -5.83 -9.71 -18.71
CA ILE A 165 -6.79 -8.90 -17.95
C ILE A 165 -8.23 -9.15 -18.45
N GLU A 166 -8.47 -9.22 -19.77
CA GLU A 166 -9.78 -9.55 -20.35
C GLU A 166 -10.27 -10.92 -19.87
N ARG A 167 -9.40 -11.92 -19.86
CA ARG A 167 -9.72 -13.29 -19.42
C ARG A 167 -10.06 -13.38 -17.92
N TRP A 168 -9.43 -12.55 -17.08
CA TRP A 168 -9.61 -12.56 -15.64
C TRP A 168 -10.74 -11.64 -15.15
N ALA A 169 -11.02 -10.56 -15.84
CA ALA A 169 -11.97 -9.55 -15.41
C ALA A 169 -13.37 -10.12 -15.18
N GLU A 170 -13.96 -10.78 -16.16
CA GLU A 170 -15.32 -11.30 -16.10
C GLU A 170 -15.51 -12.37 -15.01
N PRO A 171 -14.66 -13.42 -14.90
CA PRO A 171 -14.77 -14.42 -13.82
C PRO A 171 -14.76 -13.82 -12.43
N PHE A 172 -14.06 -12.71 -12.21
CA PHE A 172 -13.96 -12.02 -10.93
C PHE A 172 -14.98 -10.87 -10.75
N GLY A 173 -15.87 -10.65 -11.70
CA GLY A 173 -16.89 -9.58 -11.62
C GLY A 173 -16.32 -8.18 -11.87
N TYR A 174 -15.13 -8.07 -12.48
CA TYR A 174 -14.48 -6.80 -12.78
C TYR A 174 -14.71 -6.36 -14.23
N ARG A 175 -14.58 -5.04 -14.47
CA ARG A 175 -14.51 -4.48 -15.81
C ARG A 175 -13.05 -4.41 -16.25
N THR A 176 -12.78 -4.74 -17.52
CA THR A 176 -11.43 -4.74 -18.09
C THR A 176 -10.73 -3.39 -18.01
N ARG A 177 -11.40 -2.31 -18.42
CA ARG A 177 -10.80 -0.98 -18.52
C ARG A 177 -10.27 -0.40 -17.21
N PRO A 178 -10.97 -0.48 -16.05
CA PRO A 178 -10.40 -0.09 -14.76
C PRO A 178 -9.17 -0.89 -14.37
N LEU A 179 -9.13 -2.19 -14.67
CA LEU A 179 -7.97 -3.06 -14.40
C LEU A 179 -6.78 -2.71 -15.28
N GLU A 180 -6.98 -2.47 -16.58
CA GLU A 180 -5.91 -2.02 -17.50
C GLU A 180 -5.29 -0.70 -17.01
N ASN A 181 -6.14 0.28 -16.66
CA ASN A 181 -5.66 1.56 -16.14
C ASN A 181 -4.86 1.37 -14.83
N MET A 182 -5.35 0.49 -13.93
CA MET A 182 -4.67 0.23 -12.67
C MET A 182 -3.36 -0.52 -12.86
N SER A 183 -3.28 -1.45 -13.81
CA SER A 183 -2.04 -2.16 -14.18
C SER A 183 -0.94 -1.18 -14.59
N GLY A 184 -1.28 -0.20 -15.46
CA GLY A 184 -0.34 0.86 -15.86
C GLY A 184 0.13 1.70 -14.67
N LEU A 185 -0.80 2.16 -13.83
CA LEU A 185 -0.49 2.93 -12.64
C LEU A 185 0.39 2.15 -11.63
N LEU A 186 0.08 0.87 -11.40
CA LEU A 186 0.83 0.03 -10.47
C LEU A 186 2.28 -0.16 -10.93
N LYS A 187 2.50 -0.32 -12.24
CA LYS A 187 3.84 -0.35 -12.82
C LYS A 187 4.59 0.95 -12.58
N GLU A 188 3.96 2.09 -12.86
CA GLU A 188 4.57 3.41 -12.60
C GLU A 188 4.91 3.62 -11.11
N TYR A 189 4.05 3.17 -10.20
CA TYR A 189 4.32 3.23 -8.76
C TYR A 189 5.52 2.38 -8.37
N ARG A 190 5.59 1.13 -8.85
CA ARG A 190 6.74 0.24 -8.61
C ARG A 190 8.05 0.85 -9.13
N ASP A 191 8.04 1.41 -10.33
CA ASP A 191 9.21 2.07 -10.93
C ASP A 191 9.64 3.31 -10.12
N LYS A 192 8.70 4.15 -9.67
CA LYS A 192 8.98 5.32 -8.82
C LYS A 192 9.59 4.92 -7.48
N ILE A 193 9.06 3.88 -6.83
CA ILE A 193 9.60 3.36 -5.57
C ILE A 193 11.00 2.81 -5.78
N ALA A 194 11.23 2.00 -6.82
CA ALA A 194 12.54 1.45 -7.14
C ALA A 194 13.58 2.56 -7.36
N ASN A 195 13.22 3.60 -8.11
CA ASN A 195 14.08 4.76 -8.34
C ASN A 195 14.37 5.53 -7.04
N ALA A 196 13.36 5.75 -6.19
CA ALA A 196 13.52 6.41 -4.89
C ALA A 196 14.47 5.62 -3.97
N MET A 197 14.34 4.29 -3.93
CA MET A 197 15.26 3.41 -3.18
C MET A 197 16.70 3.52 -3.66
N GLN A 198 16.93 3.54 -4.97
CA GLN A 198 18.26 3.71 -5.54
C GLN A 198 18.86 5.06 -5.15
N MET A 199 18.07 6.15 -5.21
CA MET A 199 18.51 7.48 -4.79
C MET A 199 18.86 7.52 -3.29
N MET A 200 18.03 6.94 -2.42
CA MET A 200 18.29 6.86 -0.97
C MET A 200 19.58 6.11 -0.68
N LYS A 201 19.79 4.97 -1.32
CA LYS A 201 21.03 4.18 -1.18
C LYS A 201 22.27 4.96 -1.64
N ALA A 202 22.16 5.69 -2.74
CA ALA A 202 23.25 6.53 -3.24
C ALA A 202 23.56 7.70 -2.27
N MET A 203 22.53 8.30 -1.65
CA MET A 203 22.70 9.36 -0.64
C MET A 203 23.37 8.80 0.62
N GLU A 204 22.96 7.64 1.12
CA GLU A 204 23.56 6.97 2.27
C GLU A 204 25.05 6.67 2.05
N ILE A 205 25.41 6.16 0.87
CA ILE A 205 26.81 5.88 0.51
C ILE A 205 27.62 7.19 0.49
N ARG A 206 27.08 8.26 -0.06
CA ARG A 206 27.75 9.58 -0.10
C ARG A 206 27.94 10.13 1.32
N GLU A 207 26.96 9.99 2.18
CA GLU A 207 27.05 10.47 3.56
C GLU A 207 28.06 9.67 4.38
N LYS A 208 28.06 8.35 4.26
CA LYS A 208 29.08 7.49 4.88
C LYS A 208 30.49 7.87 4.41
N LYS A 209 30.68 8.11 3.11
CA LYS A 209 31.97 8.56 2.57
C LYS A 209 32.40 9.91 3.16
N ARG A 210 31.49 10.90 3.17
CA ARG A 210 31.76 12.22 3.75
C ARG A 210 32.14 12.14 5.23
N MET A 211 31.47 11.27 5.99
CA MET A 211 31.80 11.05 7.41
C MET A 211 33.17 10.39 7.57
N ALA A 212 33.51 9.42 6.73
CA ALA A 212 34.83 8.77 6.75
C ALA A 212 35.95 9.76 6.41
N ASP A 213 35.77 10.54 5.34
CA ASP A 213 36.73 11.57 4.92
C ASP A 213 36.94 12.63 6.03
N ALA A 214 35.87 13.08 6.70
CA ALA A 214 35.93 14.03 7.81
C ALA A 214 36.63 13.45 9.06
N LEU A 215 36.46 12.15 9.34
CA LEU A 215 37.17 11.48 10.44
C LEU A 215 38.67 11.34 10.13
N GLU A 216 39.00 11.00 8.89
CA GLU A 216 40.41 10.90 8.46
C GLU A 216 41.12 12.24 8.55
N GLU A 217 40.47 13.34 8.12
CA GLU A 217 41.00 14.69 8.21
C GLU A 217 41.24 15.13 9.67
N LYS A 218 40.30 14.83 10.56
CA LYS A 218 40.44 15.08 12.00
C LYS A 218 41.60 14.27 12.62
N ALA A 219 41.76 12.99 12.22
CA ALA A 219 42.85 12.15 12.70
C ALA A 219 44.22 12.71 12.24
N LYS A 220 44.34 13.13 10.97
CA LYS A 220 45.59 13.76 10.47
C LYS A 220 45.91 15.06 11.21
N ALA A 221 44.89 15.90 11.42
CA ALA A 221 45.09 17.17 12.16
C ALA A 221 45.50 16.93 13.64
N ALA A 222 44.98 15.87 14.27
CA ALA A 222 45.35 15.48 15.64
C ALA A 222 46.82 14.97 15.69
N GLN A 223 47.22 14.16 14.71
CA GLN A 223 48.62 13.70 14.60
C GLN A 223 49.61 14.84 14.39
N GLU A 224 49.33 15.74 13.46
CA GLU A 224 50.18 16.90 13.23
C GLU A 224 50.31 17.83 14.45
N LYS A 225 49.22 17.90 15.27
CA LYS A 225 49.30 18.70 16.52
C LYS A 225 50.11 17.99 17.56
N ALA A 226 50.00 16.66 17.73
CA ALA A 226 50.81 15.90 18.66
C ALA A 226 52.32 15.97 18.31
N GLU A 227 52.66 15.84 17.02
CA GLU A 227 54.06 15.96 16.58
C GLU A 227 54.66 17.36 16.84
N LYS A 228 53.84 18.43 16.74
CA LYS A 228 54.29 19.80 17.05
C LYS A 228 54.45 20.02 18.55
N ASP A 229 53.62 19.42 19.39
CA ASP A 229 53.69 19.53 20.84
C ASP A 229 54.88 18.71 21.43
N GLU A 230 55.31 17.62 20.75
CA GLU A 230 56.51 16.86 21.11
C GLU A 230 57.81 17.52 20.66
N ALA A 231 57.76 18.37 19.66
CA ALA A 231 58.95 19.04 19.11
C ALA A 231 59.23 20.42 19.77
N ALA A 232 58.42 20.87 20.73
CA ALA A 232 58.50 22.14 21.43
C ALA A 232 58.98 21.97 22.88
#